data_a2d122a5a8d8211abc11841deb1d1de5
#
_entry.id   a2d122a5a8d8211abc11841deb1d1de5
#
_cell.length_a   1.000
_cell.length_b   1.000
_cell.length_c   1.000
_cell.angle_alpha   90.00
_cell.angle_beta   90.00
_cell.angle_gamma   90.00
#
_symmetry.space_group_name_H-M   'P 1'
#
loop_
_entity.id
_entity.type
_entity.pdbx_description
1 polymer ?
#
loop_
_entity_poly.entity_id
_entity_poly.type
_entity_poly.pdbx_seq_one_letter_code
_entity_poly.pdbx_strand_id
1 'polypeptide(L)'
;MEFRTGDIDGVIWRPLKKYHDPRGWLCELFRHDELSAEFHPVMAYISMTEPGVARGPHEHIDQSDCFCFLGPSNFKVYLWDARKASPTHGARQTDVVGIDKPMLLVIPPGVVHAYKNVGAEQGIVFNCPNRLYKGWNRKGWIPGQGVDEIRHEDDAASRFQLD
;
A
#
# COMPACT_ATOMS: atom_id res chain seq x y z
N MET A 1 20.68 10.44 -2.98
CA MET A 1 20.64 9.86 -1.62
C MET A 1 20.42 8.38 -1.77
N GLU A 2 21.26 7.57 -1.17
CA GLU A 2 21.12 6.12 -1.17
C GLU A 2 20.20 5.71 -0.01
N PHE A 3 19.20 4.87 -0.30
CA PHE A 3 18.29 4.36 0.72
C PHE A 3 18.93 3.22 1.51
N ARG A 4 18.66 3.18 2.82
CA ARG A 4 19.16 2.15 3.74
C ARG A 4 18.01 1.25 4.18
N THR A 5 18.24 -0.06 4.24
CA THR A 5 17.25 -1.00 4.77
C THR A 5 16.92 -0.68 6.22
N GLY A 6 15.63 -0.58 6.53
CA GLY A 6 15.12 -0.29 7.87
C GLY A 6 13.61 -0.08 7.89
N ASP A 7 13.07 -0.06 9.10
CA ASP A 7 11.65 0.23 9.31
C ASP A 7 11.33 1.69 9.00
N ILE A 8 10.09 1.94 8.60
CA ILE A 8 9.62 3.27 8.23
C ILE A 8 8.56 3.72 9.24
N ASP A 9 8.80 4.89 9.82
CA ASP A 9 7.91 5.50 10.82
C ASP A 9 6.48 5.68 10.28
N GLY A 10 5.50 5.25 11.07
CA GLY A 10 4.08 5.32 10.74
C GLY A 10 3.58 4.21 9.79
N VAL A 11 4.46 3.36 9.24
CA VAL A 11 4.04 2.18 8.47
C VAL A 11 3.62 1.07 9.44
N ILE A 12 2.46 0.47 9.18
CA ILE A 12 1.91 -0.60 10.02
C ILE A 12 1.81 -1.88 9.20
N TRP A 13 2.46 -2.94 9.66
CA TRP A 13 2.32 -4.30 9.14
C TRP A 13 1.56 -5.14 10.15
N ARG A 14 0.46 -5.79 9.70
CA ARG A 14 -0.34 -6.67 10.55
C ARG A 14 -0.67 -7.96 9.82
N PRO A 15 -0.34 -9.14 10.40
CA PRO A 15 -0.76 -10.41 9.85
C PRO A 15 -2.27 -10.52 9.74
N LEU A 16 -2.76 -11.04 8.60
CA LEU A 16 -4.16 -11.34 8.38
C LEU A 16 -4.41 -12.84 8.64
N LYS A 17 -5.45 -13.14 9.39
CA LYS A 17 -5.80 -14.52 9.76
C LYS A 17 -6.96 -15.02 8.91
N LYS A 18 -6.75 -16.12 8.21
CA LYS A 18 -7.81 -16.87 7.54
C LYS A 18 -8.43 -17.87 8.52
N TYR A 19 -9.74 -17.79 8.70
CA TYR A 19 -10.53 -18.73 9.52
C TYR A 19 -11.15 -19.75 8.59
N HIS A 20 -10.65 -20.99 8.63
CA HIS A 20 -11.08 -22.08 7.76
C HIS A 20 -12.26 -22.85 8.34
N ASP A 21 -13.21 -23.23 7.46
CA ASP A 21 -14.30 -24.17 7.75
C ASP A 21 -14.60 -25.02 6.49
N PRO A 22 -15.57 -25.98 6.55
CA PRO A 22 -15.90 -26.81 5.37
C PRO A 22 -16.39 -26.06 4.13
N ARG A 23 -16.73 -24.77 4.24
CA ARG A 23 -17.19 -23.92 3.13
C ARG A 23 -16.04 -23.13 2.47
N GLY A 24 -14.84 -23.10 3.11
CA GLY A 24 -13.69 -22.33 2.67
C GLY A 24 -13.04 -21.56 3.82
N TRP A 25 -12.86 -20.26 3.66
CA TRP A 25 -12.29 -19.40 4.70
C TRP A 25 -12.89 -18.00 4.68
N LEU A 26 -12.84 -17.35 5.84
CA LEU A 26 -13.15 -15.94 6.04
C LEU A 26 -11.90 -15.23 6.59
N CYS A 27 -11.71 -13.96 6.21
CA CYS A 27 -10.66 -13.11 6.75
C CYS A 27 -11.22 -11.72 7.02
N GLU A 28 -11.07 -11.24 8.25
CA GLU A 28 -11.30 -9.83 8.57
C GLU A 28 -10.12 -9.01 8.05
N LEU A 29 -10.40 -8.01 7.20
CA LEU A 29 -9.34 -7.19 6.62
C LEU A 29 -8.89 -6.11 7.61
N PHE A 30 -9.82 -5.42 8.24
CA PHE A 30 -9.55 -4.43 9.28
C PHE A 30 -10.75 -4.28 10.21
N ARG A 31 -10.48 -3.69 11.37
CA ARG A 31 -11.51 -3.29 12.35
C ARG A 31 -11.18 -1.86 12.81
N HIS A 32 -12.21 -1.02 12.96
CA HIS A 32 -12.03 0.37 13.43
C HIS A 32 -11.53 0.44 14.87
N ASP A 33 -11.86 -0.56 15.70
CA ASP A 33 -11.38 -0.67 17.08
C ASP A 33 -9.92 -1.15 17.21
N GLU A 34 -9.29 -1.53 16.09
CA GLU A 34 -7.90 -1.98 16.02
C GLU A 34 -6.99 -1.04 15.23
N LEU A 35 -7.55 -0.04 14.55
CA LEU A 35 -6.82 0.99 13.81
C LEU A 35 -7.01 2.36 14.46
N SER A 36 -5.97 3.17 14.48
CA SER A 36 -6.08 4.58 14.82
C SER A 36 -7.09 5.29 13.92
N ALA A 37 -7.87 6.22 14.47
CA ALA A 37 -8.93 6.91 13.75
C ALA A 37 -8.44 7.63 12.49
N GLU A 38 -7.19 8.08 12.47
CA GLU A 38 -6.54 8.71 11.31
C GLU A 38 -6.41 7.78 10.09
N PHE A 39 -6.40 6.46 10.31
CA PHE A 39 -6.29 5.44 9.25
C PHE A 39 -7.65 4.81 8.88
N HIS A 40 -8.75 5.24 9.50
CA HIS A 40 -10.05 4.63 9.22
C HIS A 40 -10.44 4.73 7.76
N PRO A 41 -10.61 3.60 7.06
CA PRO A 41 -11.01 3.59 5.66
C PRO A 41 -12.38 4.23 5.42
N VAL A 42 -12.51 4.94 4.29
CA VAL A 42 -13.76 5.57 3.84
C VAL A 42 -14.27 5.01 2.52
N MET A 43 -13.44 4.25 1.82
CA MET A 43 -13.82 3.51 0.62
C MET A 43 -12.98 2.23 0.51
N ALA A 44 -13.31 1.37 -0.44
CA ALA A 44 -12.51 0.22 -0.78
C ALA A 44 -12.55 -0.04 -2.29
N TYR A 45 -11.46 -0.58 -2.83
CA TYR A 45 -11.41 -1.12 -4.18
C TYR A 45 -10.50 -2.33 -4.25
N ILE A 46 -10.65 -3.09 -5.33
CA ILE A 46 -9.83 -4.25 -5.66
C ILE A 46 -9.04 -3.92 -6.92
N SER A 47 -7.76 -4.26 -6.92
CA SER A 47 -6.95 -4.28 -8.14
C SER A 47 -6.46 -5.69 -8.42
N MET A 48 -6.52 -6.10 -9.68
CA MET A 48 -5.87 -7.30 -10.19
C MET A 48 -4.58 -6.89 -10.88
N THR A 49 -3.52 -7.67 -10.69
CA THR A 49 -2.20 -7.41 -11.27
C THR A 49 -1.63 -8.70 -11.87
N GLU A 50 -1.24 -8.63 -13.13
CA GLU A 50 -0.65 -9.75 -13.86
C GLU A 50 0.72 -10.17 -13.29
N PRO A 51 1.16 -11.43 -13.49
CA PRO A 51 2.49 -11.89 -13.10
C PRO A 51 3.60 -10.99 -13.65
N GLY A 52 4.58 -10.66 -12.81
CA GLY A 52 5.72 -9.81 -13.15
C GLY A 52 5.42 -8.32 -13.28
N VAL A 53 4.16 -7.91 -13.23
CA VAL A 53 3.74 -6.50 -13.34
C VAL A 53 3.77 -5.82 -11.99
N ALA A 54 4.14 -4.55 -11.96
CA ALA A 54 4.13 -3.69 -10.77
C ALA A 54 3.10 -2.57 -10.88
N ARG A 55 2.71 -2.03 -9.72
CA ARG A 55 1.97 -0.77 -9.56
C ARG A 55 2.77 0.18 -8.68
N GLY A 56 2.88 1.44 -9.09
CA GLY A 56 3.80 2.41 -8.52
C GLY A 56 5.22 2.28 -9.10
N PRO A 57 6.21 3.04 -8.60
CA PRO A 57 6.17 3.79 -7.33
C PRO A 57 5.32 5.07 -7.39
N HIS A 58 4.57 5.30 -6.33
CA HIS A 58 3.83 6.54 -6.12
C HIS A 58 3.71 6.86 -4.62
N GLU A 59 3.28 8.06 -4.31
CA GLU A 59 2.98 8.51 -2.96
C GLU A 59 1.72 9.38 -2.94
N HIS A 60 1.14 9.56 -1.77
CA HIS A 60 -0.01 10.43 -1.54
C HIS A 60 0.35 11.61 -0.65
N ILE A 61 -0.26 12.77 -0.91
CA ILE A 61 -0.04 13.99 -0.11
C ILE A 61 -0.82 13.93 1.21
N ASP A 62 -2.07 13.41 1.19
CA ASP A 62 -2.98 13.38 2.35
C ASP A 62 -3.63 12.02 2.58
N GLN A 63 -3.59 11.10 1.60
CA GLN A 63 -4.17 9.77 1.74
C GLN A 63 -3.22 8.80 2.44
N SER A 64 -3.77 8.02 3.39
CA SER A 64 -3.15 6.76 3.80
C SER A 64 -3.80 5.62 3.02
N ASP A 65 -2.97 4.70 2.51
CA ASP A 65 -3.44 3.44 1.96
C ASP A 65 -3.52 2.36 3.03
N CYS A 66 -4.50 1.47 2.88
CA CYS A 66 -4.65 0.28 3.71
C CYS A 66 -4.77 -0.94 2.79
N PHE A 67 -3.63 -1.48 2.38
CA PHE A 67 -3.58 -2.64 1.51
C PHE A 67 -3.77 -3.94 2.28
N CYS A 68 -4.52 -4.88 1.68
CA CYS A 68 -4.65 -6.24 2.17
C CYS A 68 -4.22 -7.23 1.07
N PHE A 69 -3.18 -7.97 1.36
CA PHE A 69 -2.59 -8.99 0.49
C PHE A 69 -2.99 -10.37 1.00
N LEU A 70 -3.82 -11.10 0.26
CA LEU A 70 -4.39 -12.40 0.66
C LEU A 70 -4.15 -13.53 -0.33
N GLY A 71 -3.71 -13.18 -1.54
CA GLY A 71 -3.59 -14.09 -2.66
C GLY A 71 -4.59 -13.75 -3.79
N PRO A 72 -4.70 -14.60 -4.82
CA PRO A 72 -4.08 -15.93 -4.96
C PRO A 72 -2.57 -15.92 -5.24
N SER A 73 -1.93 -14.77 -5.45
CA SER A 73 -0.50 -14.64 -5.71
C SER A 73 0.27 -14.01 -4.56
N ASN A 74 1.60 -13.94 -4.69
CA ASN A 74 2.48 -13.20 -3.80
C ASN A 74 2.94 -11.91 -4.45
N PHE A 75 3.13 -10.90 -3.63
CA PHE A 75 3.59 -9.58 -4.04
C PHE A 75 4.85 -9.19 -3.28
N LYS A 76 5.86 -8.70 -3.99
CA LYS A 76 6.97 -7.98 -3.37
C LYS A 76 6.56 -6.53 -3.22
N VAL A 77 6.52 -6.08 -1.98
CA VAL A 77 6.20 -4.69 -1.61
C VAL A 77 7.50 -3.93 -1.42
N TYR A 78 7.49 -2.67 -1.86
CA TYR A 78 8.60 -1.74 -1.76
C TYR A 78 8.11 -0.45 -1.14
N LEU A 79 8.79 0.01 -0.11
CA LEU A 79 8.50 1.26 0.60
C LEU A 79 9.78 2.09 0.70
N TRP A 80 9.64 3.41 0.52
CA TRP A 80 10.75 4.36 0.71
C TRP A 80 10.28 5.57 1.50
N ASP A 81 11.00 5.91 2.55
CA ASP A 81 10.75 7.13 3.30
C ASP A 81 11.53 8.30 2.71
N ALA A 82 10.87 9.07 1.88
CA ALA A 82 11.42 10.29 1.28
C ALA A 82 11.03 11.57 2.05
N ARG A 83 10.27 11.44 3.14
CA ARG A 83 9.78 12.56 3.96
C ARG A 83 10.93 13.19 4.74
N LYS A 84 11.28 14.45 4.40
CA LYS A 84 12.45 15.14 4.98
C LYS A 84 12.39 15.31 6.50
N ALA A 85 11.19 15.42 7.06
CA ALA A 85 10.98 15.61 8.51
C ALA A 85 10.79 14.28 9.27
N SER A 86 10.79 13.13 8.58
CA SER A 86 10.62 11.83 9.22
C SER A 86 11.88 11.40 9.98
N PRO A 87 11.73 10.77 11.16
CA PRO A 87 12.86 10.19 11.89
C PRO A 87 13.53 9.04 11.13
N THR A 88 12.80 8.44 10.18
CA THR A 88 13.30 7.35 9.32
C THR A 88 13.61 7.80 7.89
N HIS A 89 13.80 9.10 7.66
CA HIS A 89 14.17 9.63 6.35
C HIS A 89 15.35 8.87 5.72
N GLY A 90 15.18 8.40 4.49
CA GLY A 90 16.17 7.58 3.78
C GLY A 90 16.08 6.08 4.08
N ALA A 91 15.08 5.62 4.83
CA ALA A 91 14.82 4.20 5.00
C ALA A 91 14.14 3.60 3.75
N ARG A 92 14.48 2.34 3.46
CA ARG A 92 13.80 1.48 2.48
C ARG A 92 13.40 0.19 3.17
N GLN A 93 12.14 -0.24 2.98
CA GLN A 93 11.64 -1.51 3.48
C GLN A 93 11.06 -2.33 2.32
N THR A 94 11.33 -3.63 2.32
CA THR A 94 10.74 -4.57 1.36
C THR A 94 10.29 -5.82 2.08
N ASP A 95 9.18 -6.40 1.63
CA ASP A 95 8.68 -7.69 2.13
C ASP A 95 7.92 -8.41 1.01
N VAL A 96 7.82 -9.74 1.11
CA VAL A 96 6.99 -10.55 0.22
C VAL A 96 5.77 -11.01 0.99
N VAL A 97 4.59 -10.64 0.50
CA VAL A 97 3.30 -10.86 1.15
C VAL A 97 2.27 -11.37 0.15
N GLY A 98 1.21 -12.00 0.61
CA GLY A 98 0.18 -12.55 -0.26
C GLY A 98 -0.37 -13.88 0.23
N ILE A 99 -0.44 -14.87 -0.66
CA ILE A 99 -1.02 -16.16 -0.29
C ILE A 99 -0.24 -16.88 0.81
N ASP A 100 1.10 -16.81 0.77
CA ASP A 100 1.96 -17.48 1.75
C ASP A 100 2.11 -16.68 3.06
N LYS A 101 1.97 -15.37 2.98
CA LYS A 101 2.06 -14.45 4.11
C LYS A 101 0.97 -13.39 4.02
N PRO A 102 -0.28 -13.70 4.40
CA PRO A 102 -1.36 -12.72 4.37
C PRO A 102 -1.09 -11.54 5.29
N MET A 103 -1.14 -10.31 4.75
CA MET A 103 -0.80 -9.10 5.48
C MET A 103 -1.75 -7.94 5.16
N LEU A 104 -2.06 -7.17 6.20
CA LEU A 104 -2.51 -5.79 6.09
C LEU A 104 -1.31 -4.87 6.20
N LEU A 105 -1.28 -3.85 5.36
CA LEU A 105 -0.25 -2.83 5.31
C LEU A 105 -0.88 -1.45 5.27
N VAL A 106 -0.68 -0.64 6.32
CA VAL A 106 -1.05 0.77 6.30
C VAL A 106 0.17 1.60 5.95
N ILE A 107 0.02 2.46 4.94
CA ILE A 107 1.08 3.35 4.44
C ILE A 107 0.61 4.79 4.65
N PRO A 108 1.30 5.58 5.50
CA PRO A 108 0.95 6.97 5.72
C PRO A 108 1.31 7.87 4.53
N PRO A 109 0.72 9.09 4.45
CA PRO A 109 1.08 10.06 3.42
C PRO A 109 2.57 10.33 3.32
N GLY A 110 3.07 10.56 2.10
CA GLY A 110 4.46 10.88 1.80
C GLY A 110 5.44 9.69 1.84
N VAL A 111 4.98 8.48 2.15
CA VAL A 111 5.78 7.26 1.97
C VAL A 111 5.59 6.77 0.54
N VAL A 112 6.67 6.79 -0.24
CA VAL A 112 6.65 6.25 -1.60
C VAL A 112 6.53 4.75 -1.55
N HIS A 113 5.66 4.17 -2.37
CA HIS A 113 5.40 2.74 -2.33
C HIS A 113 5.08 2.15 -3.71
N ALA A 114 5.38 0.88 -3.83
CA ALA A 114 5.04 0.05 -4.98
C ALA A 114 4.81 -1.40 -4.52
N TYR A 115 4.11 -2.16 -5.35
CA TYR A 115 4.09 -3.62 -5.22
C TYR A 115 4.17 -4.28 -6.61
N LYS A 116 4.86 -5.41 -6.67
CA LYS A 116 5.06 -6.21 -7.88
C LYS A 116 4.53 -7.62 -7.65
N ASN A 117 3.71 -8.13 -8.55
CA ASN A 117 3.30 -9.53 -8.51
C ASN A 117 4.50 -10.41 -8.85
N VAL A 118 4.97 -11.18 -7.87
CA VAL A 118 6.13 -12.09 -8.00
C VAL A 118 5.73 -13.56 -8.09
N GLY A 119 4.43 -13.86 -8.07
CA GLY A 119 3.90 -15.20 -8.30
C GLY A 119 3.65 -15.49 -9.78
N ALA A 120 3.17 -16.70 -10.05
CA ALA A 120 2.90 -17.19 -11.41
C ALA A 120 1.47 -16.92 -11.89
N GLU A 121 0.58 -16.46 -10.99
CA GLU A 121 -0.83 -16.23 -11.26
C GLU A 121 -1.19 -14.75 -11.11
N GLN A 122 -2.34 -14.35 -11.64
CA GLN A 122 -2.92 -13.05 -11.35
C GLN A 122 -3.11 -12.88 -9.85
N GLY A 123 -2.71 -11.74 -9.33
CA GLY A 123 -2.83 -11.43 -7.91
C GLY A 123 -3.84 -10.33 -7.65
N ILE A 124 -4.57 -10.45 -6.55
CA ILE A 124 -5.58 -9.49 -6.12
C ILE A 124 -5.08 -8.76 -4.88
N VAL A 125 -5.22 -7.43 -4.91
CA VAL A 125 -4.94 -6.57 -3.77
C VAL A 125 -6.18 -5.74 -3.46
N PHE A 126 -6.61 -5.77 -2.19
CA PHE A 126 -7.62 -4.86 -1.68
C PHE A 126 -6.93 -3.61 -1.19
N ASN A 127 -7.47 -2.43 -1.52
CA ASN A 127 -7.06 -1.19 -0.90
C ASN A 127 -8.27 -0.51 -0.26
N CYS A 128 -8.10 -0.12 0.99
CA CYS A 128 -9.12 0.54 1.81
C CYS A 128 -8.58 1.90 2.28
N PRO A 129 -8.48 2.92 1.40
CA PRO A 129 -7.89 4.20 1.76
C PRO A 129 -8.78 5.02 2.69
N ASN A 130 -8.15 5.92 3.46
CA ASN A 130 -8.83 6.84 4.36
C ASN A 130 -9.30 8.14 3.69
N ARG A 131 -9.18 8.24 2.36
CA ARG A 131 -9.66 9.36 1.53
C ARG A 131 -10.47 8.85 0.36
N LEU A 132 -11.43 9.64 -0.08
CA LEU A 132 -12.24 9.33 -1.25
C LEU A 132 -11.49 9.69 -2.53
N TYR A 133 -11.35 8.73 -3.43
CA TYR A 133 -10.77 8.98 -4.76
C TYR A 133 -11.51 10.11 -5.49
N LYS A 134 -10.78 11.15 -5.89
CA LYS A 134 -11.29 12.40 -6.44
C LYS A 134 -12.27 13.17 -5.52
N GLY A 135 -12.19 12.94 -4.21
CA GLY A 135 -12.99 13.66 -3.23
C GLY A 135 -14.49 13.31 -3.25
N TRP A 136 -15.26 14.05 -2.46
CA TRP A 136 -16.68 13.81 -2.31
C TRP A 136 -17.45 13.99 -3.63
N ASN A 137 -18.28 13.03 -3.97
CA ASN A 137 -19.02 12.98 -5.25
C ASN A 137 -18.13 13.03 -6.50
N ARG A 138 -16.85 12.69 -6.41
CA ARG A 138 -15.85 12.75 -7.51
C ARG A 138 -15.67 14.14 -8.10
N LYS A 139 -15.90 15.20 -7.31
CA LYS A 139 -15.86 16.60 -7.75
C LYS A 139 -14.50 17.28 -7.62
N GLY A 140 -13.47 16.53 -7.30
CA GLY A 140 -12.11 17.04 -7.19
C GLY A 140 -11.34 16.37 -6.07
N TRP A 141 -10.07 16.66 -6.04
CA TRP A 141 -9.13 16.26 -5.00
C TRP A 141 -9.22 17.24 -3.82
N ILE A 142 -8.18 17.37 -3.05
CA ILE A 142 -8.11 18.33 -1.95
C ILE A 142 -8.26 19.74 -2.51
N PRO A 143 -9.22 20.54 -2.05
CA PRO A 143 -9.40 21.89 -2.55
C PRO A 143 -8.11 22.72 -2.48
N GLY A 144 -7.70 23.30 -3.62
CA GLY A 144 -6.53 24.16 -3.74
C GLY A 144 -5.18 23.45 -3.83
N GLN A 145 -5.11 22.12 -3.77
CA GLN A 145 -3.85 21.36 -3.78
C GLN A 145 -3.63 20.51 -5.05
N GLY A 146 -4.58 20.49 -5.97
CA GLY A 146 -4.44 19.69 -7.19
C GLY A 146 -4.62 18.19 -7.00
N VAL A 147 -3.74 17.39 -7.58
CA VAL A 147 -3.78 15.93 -7.52
C VAL A 147 -3.16 15.45 -6.21
N ASP A 148 -3.83 14.52 -5.51
CA ASP A 148 -3.28 13.92 -4.28
C ASP A 148 -2.10 12.98 -4.57
N GLU A 149 -2.20 12.17 -5.64
CA GLU A 149 -1.20 11.17 -6.00
C GLU A 149 -0.02 11.77 -6.78
N ILE A 150 1.20 11.49 -6.33
CA ILE A 150 2.45 11.82 -7.02
C ILE A 150 3.03 10.53 -7.58
N ARG A 151 3.14 10.44 -8.90
CA ARG A 151 3.65 9.26 -9.61
C ARG A 151 5.14 9.40 -9.89
N HIS A 152 5.89 8.36 -9.60
CA HIS A 152 7.33 8.25 -9.85
C HIS A 152 7.66 7.19 -10.91
N GLU A 153 6.69 6.41 -11.35
CA GLU A 153 6.82 5.37 -12.36
C GLU A 153 7.12 5.92 -13.77
N ASP A 154 6.68 7.15 -14.02
CA ASP A 154 6.90 7.84 -15.31
C ASP A 154 8.28 8.52 -15.40
N ASP A 155 9.05 8.55 -14.32
CA ASP A 155 10.39 9.13 -14.26
C ASP A 155 11.47 8.06 -14.40
N ALA A 156 12.07 7.96 -15.58
CA ALA A 156 13.18 7.02 -15.85
C ALA A 156 14.42 7.28 -14.98
N ALA A 157 14.57 8.48 -14.43
CA ALA A 157 15.63 8.85 -13.49
C ALA A 157 15.23 8.66 -12.03
N SER A 158 14.05 8.08 -11.78
CA SER A 158 13.54 7.87 -10.42
C SER A 158 14.54 7.06 -9.59
N ARG A 159 14.77 7.54 -8.37
CA ARG A 159 15.59 6.84 -7.36
C ARG A 159 14.85 5.68 -6.69
N PHE A 160 13.55 5.51 -6.98
CA PHE A 160 12.70 4.47 -6.40
C PHE A 160 12.67 3.25 -7.32
N GLN A 161 13.74 2.46 -7.29
CA GLN A 161 13.93 1.33 -8.21
C GLN A 161 13.34 0.04 -7.65
N LEU A 162 12.63 -0.69 -8.52
CA LEU A 162 12.15 -2.04 -8.25
C LEU A 162 13.14 -3.06 -8.83
N ASP A 163 13.45 -4.09 -8.06
CA ASP A 163 14.30 -5.25 -8.41
C ASP A 163 13.46 -6.51 -8.68
#